data_c13228cd29666bea5a6421831e466cd2
#
_entry.id   c13228cd29666bea5a6421831e466cd2
#
_cell.length_a   1.000
_cell.length_b   1.000
_cell.length_c   1.000
_cell.angle_alpha   90.00
_cell.angle_beta   90.00
_cell.angle_gamma   90.00
#
_symmetry.space_group_name_H-M   'P 1'
#
loop_
_entity.id
_entity.type
_entity.pdbx_description
1 polymer ?
#
loop_
_entity_poly.entity_id
_entity_poly.type
_entity_poly.pdbx_seq_one_letter_code
_entity_poly.pdbx_strand_id
1 'polypeptide(L)'
;MSTNNLRTGVGVDAHKFAQSASAGPCHLAGLEWPESNRLEGHSDGDAAVHALCDAVLAAAGLGDVGQVFGIDKPEWQGASGVKMIEHLRTLISEKGIEINNVSIQIVGNAPKIAKRRDEAQQVLSKALGAPVTIGATTTDTMGFTGRGEGVFVIANALVRLP
;
A
#
# COMPACT_ATOMS: atom_id res chain seq x y z
N MET A 1 6.20 0.50 -35.33
CA MET A 1 5.20 -0.34 -34.63
C MET A 1 5.28 0.01 -33.17
N SER A 2 4.25 0.60 -32.60
CA SER A 2 4.20 0.88 -31.16
C SER A 2 4.11 -0.46 -30.43
N THR A 3 5.23 -0.95 -29.91
CA THR A 3 5.18 -2.04 -28.95
C THR A 3 4.51 -1.47 -27.72
N ASN A 4 3.35 -2.02 -27.38
CA ASN A 4 2.61 -1.60 -26.20
C ASN A 4 3.39 -2.11 -24.97
N ASN A 5 4.34 -1.31 -24.46
CA ASN A 5 5.23 -1.65 -23.34
C ASN A 5 4.49 -1.62 -21.99
N LEU A 6 3.22 -2.05 -21.98
CA LEU A 6 2.42 -2.16 -20.78
C LEU A 6 2.85 -3.38 -19.96
N ARG A 7 3.01 -3.18 -18.67
CA ARG A 7 3.34 -4.22 -17.69
C ARG A 7 2.39 -4.15 -16.51
N THR A 8 1.99 -5.30 -16.02
CA THR A 8 1.25 -5.43 -14.77
C THR A 8 2.16 -5.96 -13.67
N GLY A 9 1.89 -5.58 -12.45
CA GLY A 9 2.53 -6.11 -11.26
C GLY A 9 1.52 -6.31 -10.14
N VAL A 10 1.75 -7.29 -9.31
CA VAL A 10 0.95 -7.58 -8.12
C VAL A 10 1.83 -7.41 -6.91
N GLY A 11 1.30 -6.74 -5.89
CA GLY A 11 1.87 -6.64 -4.56
C GLY A 11 0.90 -7.16 -3.52
N VAL A 12 1.41 -7.81 -2.51
CA VAL A 12 0.63 -8.30 -1.38
C VAL A 12 1.33 -7.95 -0.08
N ASP A 13 0.55 -7.63 0.94
CA ASP A 13 1.09 -7.41 2.27
C ASP A 13 0.08 -7.81 3.34
N ALA A 14 0.56 -8.19 4.51
CA ALA A 14 -0.26 -8.54 5.65
C ALA A 14 0.41 -8.05 6.94
N HIS A 15 -0.34 -7.33 7.75
CA HIS A 15 0.11 -6.85 9.05
C HIS A 15 -0.88 -7.23 10.14
N LYS A 16 -0.36 -7.64 11.28
CA LYS A 16 -1.19 -7.88 12.47
C LYS A 16 -1.44 -6.59 13.23
N PHE A 17 -2.56 -6.52 13.91
CA PHE A 17 -2.84 -5.45 14.86
C PHE A 17 -1.99 -5.62 16.12
N ALA A 18 -1.49 -4.51 16.64
CA ALA A 18 -0.91 -4.48 17.97
C ALA A 18 -1.97 -4.85 19.02
N GLN A 19 -1.58 -5.63 20.01
CA GLN A 19 -2.51 -6.10 21.06
C GLN A 19 -2.94 -4.99 22.02
N SER A 20 -2.15 -3.90 22.10
CA SER A 20 -2.43 -2.78 23.00
C SER A 20 -2.85 -1.54 22.21
N ALA A 21 -3.96 -0.92 22.66
CA ALA A 21 -4.40 0.38 22.14
C ALA A 21 -3.37 1.51 22.37
N SER A 22 -2.49 1.35 23.37
CA SER A 22 -1.38 2.31 23.63
C SER A 22 -0.29 2.30 22.56
N ALA A 23 -0.31 1.35 21.62
CA ALA A 23 0.64 1.30 20.51
C ALA A 23 0.44 2.44 19.48
N GLY A 24 -0.65 3.19 19.59
CA GLY A 24 -1.00 4.30 18.70
C GLY A 24 -2.06 3.93 17.67
N PRO A 25 -2.41 4.88 16.79
CA PRO A 25 -3.46 4.70 15.78
C PRO A 25 -3.01 3.76 14.66
N CYS A 26 -4.00 3.20 13.97
CA CYS A 26 -3.79 2.46 12.75
C CYS A 26 -3.49 3.42 11.58
N HIS A 27 -2.45 3.14 10.81
CA HIS A 27 -2.21 3.76 9.51
C HIS A 27 -2.58 2.74 8.42
N LEU A 28 -3.48 3.12 7.53
CA LEU A 28 -3.90 2.27 6.42
C LEU A 28 -4.43 3.12 5.26
N ALA A 29 -3.99 2.79 4.06
CA ALA A 29 -4.36 3.49 2.82
C ALA A 29 -4.06 5.01 2.86
N GLY A 30 -2.92 5.38 3.43
CA GLY A 30 -2.45 6.77 3.53
C GLY A 30 -3.17 7.60 4.58
N LEU A 31 -4.04 7.02 5.39
CA LEU A 31 -4.81 7.70 6.43
C LEU A 31 -4.52 7.13 7.82
N GLU A 32 -4.71 8.01 8.83
CA GLU A 32 -4.74 7.62 10.23
C GLU A 32 -6.17 7.26 10.65
N TRP A 33 -6.31 6.16 11.39
CA TRP A 33 -7.59 5.62 11.90
C TRP A 33 -7.49 5.45 13.41
N PRO A 34 -7.85 6.49 14.18
CA PRO A 34 -7.68 6.48 15.63
C PRO A 34 -8.56 5.47 16.36
N GLU A 35 -9.65 5.02 15.72
CA GLU A 35 -10.56 4.00 16.25
C GLU A 35 -10.07 2.56 16.10
N SER A 36 -8.95 2.34 15.41
CA SER A 36 -8.37 1.02 15.17
C SER A 36 -6.98 0.91 15.76
N ASN A 37 -6.61 -0.25 16.29
CA ASN A 37 -5.28 -0.49 16.79
C ASN A 37 -4.24 -0.38 15.66
N ARG A 38 -3.05 0.07 16.02
CA ARG A 38 -1.91 0.15 15.10
C ARG A 38 -1.63 -1.19 14.45
N LEU A 39 -1.31 -1.16 13.16
CA LEU A 39 -0.70 -2.29 12.47
C LEU A 39 0.81 -2.32 12.78
N GLU A 40 1.33 -3.48 13.14
CA GLU A 40 2.75 -3.66 13.41
C GLU A 40 3.54 -3.70 12.09
N GLY A 41 4.64 -2.95 12.02
CA GLY A 41 5.49 -2.89 10.84
C GLY A 41 6.70 -1.98 11.03
N HIS A 42 7.64 -2.01 10.08
CA HIS A 42 8.90 -1.25 10.16
C HIS A 42 8.69 0.26 9.97
N SER A 43 7.82 0.65 9.03
CA SER A 43 7.41 2.05 8.79
C SER A 43 6.23 2.42 9.71
N ASP A 44 5.23 3.09 9.22
CA ASP A 44 3.98 3.32 9.93
C ASP A 44 3.04 2.09 9.96
N GLY A 45 3.42 0.99 9.28
CA GLY A 45 2.65 -0.25 9.21
C GLY A 45 1.51 -0.22 8.19
N ASP A 46 1.50 0.72 7.25
CA ASP A 46 0.47 0.83 6.22
C ASP A 46 0.58 -0.28 5.18
N ALA A 47 -0.11 -1.39 5.41
CA ALA A 47 -0.10 -2.55 4.51
C ALA A 47 -0.63 -2.22 3.10
N ALA A 48 -1.53 -1.25 2.95
CA ALA A 48 -2.04 -0.87 1.63
C ALA A 48 -0.98 -0.12 0.82
N VAL A 49 -0.19 0.72 1.46
CA VAL A 49 0.95 1.40 0.83
C VAL A 49 2.05 0.41 0.46
N HIS A 50 2.38 -0.54 1.35
CA HIS A 50 3.39 -1.55 1.05
C HIS A 50 2.98 -2.41 -0.16
N ALA A 51 1.74 -2.88 -0.20
CA ALA A 51 1.23 -3.65 -1.33
C ALA A 51 1.22 -2.82 -2.64
N LEU A 52 0.85 -1.53 -2.57
CA LEU A 52 0.93 -0.61 -3.71
C LEU A 52 2.36 -0.47 -4.22
N CYS A 53 3.32 -0.24 -3.32
CA CYS A 53 4.73 -0.09 -3.69
C CYS A 53 5.26 -1.37 -4.36
N ASP A 54 4.97 -2.53 -3.78
CA ASP A 54 5.36 -3.82 -4.36
C ASP A 54 4.75 -4.05 -5.75
N ALA A 55 3.47 -3.72 -5.94
CA ALA A 55 2.81 -3.86 -7.23
C ALA A 55 3.49 -2.99 -8.31
N VAL A 56 3.81 -1.74 -7.99
CA VAL A 56 4.46 -0.82 -8.92
C VAL A 56 5.90 -1.26 -9.22
N LEU A 57 6.67 -1.63 -8.19
CA LEU A 57 8.04 -2.12 -8.35
C LEU A 57 8.09 -3.40 -9.19
N ALA A 58 7.18 -4.35 -8.93
CA ALA A 58 7.06 -5.58 -9.71
C ALA A 58 6.73 -5.29 -11.19
N ALA A 59 5.76 -4.40 -11.46
CA ALA A 59 5.41 -4.00 -12.82
C ALA A 59 6.59 -3.34 -13.55
N ALA A 60 7.36 -2.53 -12.84
CA ALA A 60 8.53 -1.83 -13.35
C ALA A 60 9.78 -2.72 -13.50
N GLY A 61 9.78 -3.92 -12.90
CA GLY A 61 10.95 -4.79 -12.85
C GLY A 61 12.08 -4.27 -11.96
N LEU A 62 11.73 -3.54 -10.88
CA LEU A 62 12.67 -2.87 -9.97
C LEU A 62 12.77 -3.53 -8.59
N GLY A 63 12.39 -4.80 -8.48
CA GLY A 63 12.46 -5.55 -7.23
C GLY A 63 11.22 -5.37 -6.36
N ASP A 64 11.41 -5.20 -5.06
CA ASP A 64 10.36 -5.15 -4.04
C ASP A 64 10.62 -4.08 -2.97
N VAL A 65 9.64 -3.92 -2.07
CA VAL A 65 9.71 -2.98 -0.94
C VAL A 65 10.92 -3.26 -0.05
N GLY A 66 11.28 -4.53 0.16
CA GLY A 66 12.43 -4.91 0.98
C GLY A 66 13.75 -4.38 0.41
N GLN A 67 13.90 -4.38 -0.91
CA GLN A 67 15.10 -3.86 -1.58
C GLN A 67 15.16 -2.34 -1.57
N VAL A 68 14.02 -1.67 -1.75
CA VAL A 68 13.97 -0.20 -1.85
C VAL A 68 13.90 0.46 -0.47
N PHE A 69 13.09 -0.08 0.44
CA PHE A 69 12.75 0.50 1.75
C PHE A 69 13.13 -0.40 2.95
N GLY A 70 14.04 -1.35 2.76
CA GLY A 70 14.34 -2.40 3.72
C GLY A 70 14.73 -1.93 5.12
N ILE A 71 14.67 -2.85 6.07
CA ILE A 71 14.97 -2.63 7.50
C ILE A 71 16.42 -2.23 7.77
N ASP A 72 17.30 -2.45 6.84
CA ASP A 72 18.69 -2.01 6.84
C ASP A 72 18.86 -0.52 6.48
N LYS A 73 17.78 0.16 6.12
CA LYS A 73 17.74 1.57 5.71
C LYS A 73 17.05 2.42 6.78
N PRO A 74 17.82 3.01 7.71
CA PRO A 74 17.26 3.71 8.87
C PRO A 74 16.40 4.92 8.52
N GLU A 75 16.58 5.51 7.33
CA GLU A 75 15.80 6.65 6.84
C GLU A 75 14.30 6.32 6.62
N TRP A 76 13.97 5.04 6.54
CA TRP A 76 12.59 4.56 6.37
C TRP A 76 11.94 4.10 7.67
N GLN A 77 12.70 4.03 8.76
CA GLN A 77 12.14 3.67 10.06
C GLN A 77 11.11 4.71 10.51
N GLY A 78 9.87 4.28 10.73
CA GLY A 78 8.76 5.16 11.10
C GLY A 78 8.32 6.14 10.00
N ALA A 79 8.79 5.98 8.75
CA ALA A 79 8.36 6.81 7.65
C ALA A 79 6.86 6.61 7.38
N SER A 80 6.17 7.70 7.02
CA SER A 80 4.77 7.60 6.60
C SER A 80 4.65 6.92 5.23
N GLY A 81 3.55 6.20 5.03
CA GLY A 81 3.27 5.58 3.74
C GLY A 81 3.25 6.58 2.59
N VAL A 82 2.73 7.78 2.80
CA VAL A 82 2.74 8.85 1.79
C VAL A 82 4.16 9.18 1.34
N LYS A 83 5.11 9.32 2.28
CA LYS A 83 6.52 9.58 1.97
C LYS A 83 7.13 8.43 1.14
N MET A 84 6.78 7.19 1.44
CA MET A 84 7.23 6.03 0.65
C MET A 84 6.72 6.10 -0.79
N ILE A 85 5.45 6.43 -0.99
CA ILE A 85 4.84 6.57 -2.34
C ILE A 85 5.49 7.71 -3.13
N GLU A 86 5.75 8.85 -2.51
CA GLU A 86 6.42 9.99 -3.16
C GLU A 86 7.84 9.62 -3.62
N HIS A 87 8.59 8.88 -2.80
CA HIS A 87 9.90 8.37 -3.21
C HIS A 87 9.80 7.35 -4.35
N LEU A 88 8.85 6.42 -4.27
CA LEU A 88 8.57 5.47 -5.34
C LEU A 88 8.26 6.19 -6.66
N ARG A 89 7.39 7.19 -6.63
CA ARG A 89 7.05 8.02 -7.80
C ARG A 89 8.30 8.64 -8.44
N THR A 90 9.19 9.18 -7.62
CA THR A 90 10.45 9.77 -8.10
C THR A 90 11.31 8.70 -8.77
N LEU A 91 11.51 7.55 -8.12
CA LEU A 91 12.28 6.42 -8.66
C LEU A 91 11.75 5.94 -10.01
N ILE A 92 10.43 5.79 -10.13
CA ILE A 92 9.75 5.35 -11.37
C ILE A 92 9.92 6.38 -12.48
N SER A 93 9.74 7.68 -12.15
CA SER A 93 9.89 8.78 -13.10
C SER A 93 11.32 8.89 -13.64
N GLU A 94 12.34 8.73 -12.79
CA GLU A 94 13.76 8.74 -13.19
C GLU A 94 14.12 7.63 -14.18
N LYS A 95 13.35 6.54 -14.19
CA LYS A 95 13.49 5.43 -15.15
C LYS A 95 12.71 5.66 -16.45
N GLY A 96 12.01 6.78 -16.59
CA GLY A 96 11.14 7.05 -17.73
C GLY A 96 9.89 6.18 -17.78
N ILE A 97 9.53 5.55 -16.68
CA ILE A 97 8.35 4.68 -16.57
C ILE A 97 7.14 5.54 -16.18
N GLU A 98 6.00 5.27 -16.80
CA GLU A 98 4.73 5.92 -16.49
C GLU A 98 3.82 4.95 -15.72
N ILE A 99 3.29 5.41 -14.57
CA ILE A 99 2.26 4.65 -13.83
C ILE A 99 0.90 5.01 -14.40
N ASN A 100 0.18 4.02 -14.95
CA ASN A 100 -1.15 4.23 -15.48
C ASN A 100 -2.23 4.25 -14.38
N ASN A 101 -2.23 3.25 -13.51
CA ASN A 101 -3.13 3.18 -12.36
C ASN A 101 -2.71 2.08 -11.39
N VAL A 102 -3.25 2.16 -10.17
CA VAL A 102 -3.19 1.09 -9.17
C VAL A 102 -4.58 0.79 -8.62
N SER A 103 -4.89 -0.48 -8.46
CA SER A 103 -6.08 -0.96 -7.76
C SER A 103 -5.67 -1.70 -6.50
N ILE A 104 -6.28 -1.38 -5.35
CA ILE A 104 -6.01 -1.98 -4.05
C ILE A 104 -7.26 -2.67 -3.55
N GLN A 105 -7.11 -3.88 -3.02
CA GLN A 105 -8.16 -4.60 -2.32
C GLN A 105 -7.70 -4.89 -0.90
N ILE A 106 -8.41 -4.34 0.09
CA ILE A 106 -8.15 -4.53 1.51
C ILE A 106 -9.10 -5.60 2.05
N VAL A 107 -8.54 -6.59 2.74
CA VAL A 107 -9.30 -7.68 3.37
C VAL A 107 -9.10 -7.58 4.88
N GLY A 108 -10.17 -7.34 5.62
CA GLY A 108 -10.12 -7.21 7.07
C GLY A 108 -11.42 -6.66 7.68
N ASN A 109 -11.53 -6.76 8.99
CA ASN A 109 -12.70 -6.31 9.71
C ASN A 109 -12.67 -4.82 10.07
N ALA A 110 -11.49 -4.26 10.23
CA ALA A 110 -11.22 -2.87 10.61
C ALA A 110 -9.93 -2.37 9.96
N PRO A 111 -9.76 -1.05 9.79
CA PRO A 111 -10.79 0.00 9.93
C PRO A 111 -11.88 -0.09 8.86
N LYS A 112 -12.99 0.61 9.04
CA LYS A 112 -14.11 0.61 8.07
C LYS A 112 -13.81 1.56 6.90
N ILE A 113 -13.06 1.05 5.93
CA ILE A 113 -12.57 1.79 4.76
C ILE A 113 -13.68 2.55 4.02
N ALA A 114 -14.88 1.98 3.92
CA ALA A 114 -16.01 2.59 3.21
C ALA A 114 -16.33 4.02 3.69
N LYS A 115 -16.07 4.33 4.97
CA LYS A 115 -16.36 5.64 5.56
C LYS A 115 -15.47 6.77 5.01
N ARG A 116 -14.25 6.44 4.58
CA ARG A 116 -13.24 7.40 4.13
C ARG A 116 -12.54 6.96 2.84
N ARG A 117 -13.19 6.10 2.05
CA ARG A 117 -12.61 5.54 0.81
C ARG A 117 -12.17 6.63 -0.16
N ASP A 118 -13.02 7.59 -0.43
CA ASP A 118 -12.72 8.66 -1.39
C ASP A 118 -11.56 9.53 -0.93
N GLU A 119 -11.48 9.83 0.37
CA GLU A 119 -10.36 10.54 0.97
C GLU A 119 -9.04 9.75 0.79
N ALA A 120 -9.06 8.46 1.11
CA ALA A 120 -7.90 7.58 0.94
C ALA A 120 -7.45 7.51 -0.53
N GLN A 121 -8.38 7.32 -1.47
CA GLN A 121 -8.08 7.32 -2.90
C GLN A 121 -7.46 8.63 -3.37
N GLN A 122 -7.96 9.77 -2.89
CA GLN A 122 -7.42 11.08 -3.22
C GLN A 122 -5.99 11.26 -2.69
N VAL A 123 -5.74 10.88 -1.43
CA VAL A 123 -4.41 10.97 -0.81
C VAL A 123 -3.40 10.13 -1.56
N LEU A 124 -3.72 8.86 -1.81
CA LEU A 124 -2.81 7.94 -2.51
C LEU A 124 -2.60 8.36 -3.98
N SER A 125 -3.66 8.76 -4.69
CA SER A 125 -3.56 9.20 -6.09
C SER A 125 -2.68 10.46 -6.23
N LYS A 126 -2.82 11.41 -5.30
CA LYS A 126 -1.99 12.62 -5.27
C LYS A 126 -0.53 12.29 -5.02
N ALA A 127 -0.23 11.44 -4.05
CA ALA A 127 1.13 11.04 -3.72
C ALA A 127 1.79 10.29 -4.89
N LEU A 128 1.06 9.35 -5.50
CA LEU A 128 1.56 8.53 -6.60
C LEU A 128 1.65 9.29 -7.93
N GLY A 129 0.82 10.29 -8.14
CA GLY A 129 0.68 11.00 -9.41
C GLY A 129 -0.07 10.19 -10.48
N ALA A 130 -0.85 9.19 -10.08
CA ALA A 130 -1.66 8.33 -10.94
C ALA A 130 -2.93 7.88 -10.20
N PRO A 131 -4.01 7.49 -10.89
CA PRO A 131 -5.23 7.04 -10.26
C PRO A 131 -5.02 5.81 -9.36
N VAL A 132 -5.50 5.88 -8.12
CA VAL A 132 -5.57 4.76 -7.18
C VAL A 132 -7.02 4.51 -6.80
N THR A 133 -7.47 3.27 -6.93
CA THR A 133 -8.80 2.83 -6.49
C THR A 133 -8.69 1.83 -5.35
N ILE A 134 -9.65 1.86 -4.43
CA ILE A 134 -9.65 1.02 -3.22
C ILE A 134 -10.96 0.27 -3.10
N GLY A 135 -10.89 -1.05 -3.06
CA GLY A 135 -11.95 -1.94 -2.60
C GLY A 135 -11.66 -2.44 -1.18
N ALA A 136 -12.69 -2.84 -0.46
CA ALA A 136 -12.55 -3.46 0.86
C ALA A 136 -13.61 -4.53 1.06
N THR A 137 -13.23 -5.61 1.73
CA THR A 137 -14.11 -6.72 2.05
C THR A 137 -13.72 -7.38 3.37
N THR A 138 -14.60 -8.23 3.89
CA THR A 138 -14.29 -9.13 5.02
C THR A 138 -14.20 -10.57 4.51
N THR A 139 -13.79 -11.49 5.37
CA THR A 139 -13.80 -12.94 5.12
C THR A 139 -14.88 -13.67 5.91
N ASP A 140 -15.93 -12.96 6.33
CA ASP A 140 -17.06 -13.53 7.06
C ASP A 140 -16.62 -14.41 8.24
N THR A 141 -15.78 -13.82 9.10
CA THR A 141 -15.20 -14.45 10.30
C THR A 141 -14.18 -15.57 10.06
N MET A 142 -13.88 -15.92 8.82
CA MET A 142 -12.88 -16.94 8.50
C MET A 142 -11.46 -16.40 8.50
N GLY A 143 -10.51 -17.24 8.93
CA GLY A 143 -9.08 -16.95 8.89
C GLY A 143 -8.65 -15.82 9.82
N PHE A 144 -7.38 -15.41 9.73
CA PHE A 144 -6.81 -14.39 10.59
C PHE A 144 -7.46 -13.02 10.40
N THR A 145 -7.83 -12.67 9.18
CA THR A 145 -8.54 -11.42 8.90
C THR A 145 -9.96 -11.43 9.49
N GLY A 146 -10.64 -12.56 9.38
CA GLY A 146 -11.99 -12.74 9.93
C GLY A 146 -12.02 -12.78 11.45
N ARG A 147 -10.97 -13.29 12.09
CA ARG A 147 -10.80 -13.23 13.55
C ARG A 147 -10.31 -11.85 14.05
N GLY A 148 -10.05 -10.91 13.15
CA GLY A 148 -9.61 -9.57 13.53
C GLY A 148 -8.16 -9.50 14.02
N GLU A 149 -7.31 -10.45 13.64
CA GLU A 149 -5.90 -10.46 14.02
C GLU A 149 -5.06 -9.45 13.25
N GLY A 150 -5.49 -9.11 12.02
CA GLY A 150 -4.80 -8.19 11.15
C GLY A 150 -5.56 -7.93 9.86
N VAL A 151 -4.85 -7.33 8.91
CA VAL A 151 -5.34 -7.07 7.55
C VAL A 151 -4.48 -7.78 6.53
N PHE A 152 -5.08 -8.10 5.38
CA PHE A 152 -4.39 -8.58 4.20
C PHE A 152 -4.75 -7.66 3.03
N VAL A 153 -3.75 -7.28 2.24
CA VAL A 153 -3.94 -6.36 1.11
C VAL A 153 -3.35 -6.94 -0.16
N ILE A 154 -4.07 -6.79 -1.25
CA ILE A 154 -3.61 -7.08 -2.60
C ILE A 154 -3.66 -5.78 -3.39
N ALA A 155 -2.59 -5.46 -4.10
CA ALA A 155 -2.57 -4.37 -5.06
C ALA A 155 -2.19 -4.89 -6.45
N ASN A 156 -2.73 -4.24 -7.47
CA ASN A 156 -2.36 -4.48 -8.86
C ASN A 156 -2.04 -3.15 -9.52
N ALA A 157 -0.88 -3.07 -10.18
CA ALA A 157 -0.43 -1.89 -10.90
C ALA A 157 -0.36 -2.15 -12.39
N LEU A 158 -0.65 -1.12 -13.18
CA LEU A 158 -0.37 -1.05 -14.59
C LEU A 158 0.61 0.09 -14.86
N VAL A 159 1.74 -0.23 -15.49
CA VAL A 159 2.75 0.76 -15.89
C VAL A 159 3.04 0.66 -17.37
N ARG A 160 3.59 1.72 -17.93
CA ARG A 160 4.15 1.76 -19.28
C ARG A 160 5.66 1.97 -19.19
N LEU A 161 6.42 1.05 -19.74
CA LEU A 161 7.87 1.19 -19.89
C LEU A 161 8.23 2.14 -21.04
N PRO A 162 9.41 2.78 -21.00
CA PRO A 162 9.89 3.65 -22.06
C PRO A 162 10.08 2.95 -23.41
#